data_ac4b00cd56338f974291c0bd634bc07f
#
_entry.id   ac4b00cd56338f974291c0bd634bc07f
#
_cell.length_a   1.000
_cell.length_b   1.000
_cell.length_c   1.000
_cell.angle_alpha   90.00
_cell.angle_beta   90.00
_cell.angle_gamma   90.00
#
_symmetry.space_group_name_H-M   'P 1'
#
loop_
_entity.id
_entity.type
_entity.pdbx_description
1 polymer ?
#
loop_
_entity_poly.entity_id
_entity_poly.type
_entity_poly.pdbx_seq_one_letter_code
_entity_poly.pdbx_strand_id
1 'polypeptide(L)'
;SFRDTNKRREKDDTVLSYGRRGTTTAYALADAICDLEGGDASFLFPTGIAALAGAISAYSSSGDHVLIVDTIFPATRTYCENQLRRNGVEIDYFPADAIDIDEWVKPNTKAVILETPGSNTFDIMDLEKFCHNAKKHNLIIIADNTYGSGWYYRPLEFGCDVSVIAGTKYLSGHADVMMGIATLRQEISAPLRQLVHNTG
;
A
#
# COMPACT_ATOMS: atom_id res chain seq x y z
N SER A 1 -15.71 25.46 2.77
CA SER A 1 -15.59 26.91 2.85
C SER A 1 -14.36 27.28 3.66
N PHE A 2 -13.70 28.38 3.31
CA PHE A 2 -12.52 28.90 4.01
C PHE A 2 -12.77 29.36 5.46
N ARG A 3 -13.98 29.16 5.97
CA ARG A 3 -14.41 29.68 7.27
C ARG A 3 -13.90 28.87 8.48
N ASP A 4 -13.42 27.65 8.27
CA ASP A 4 -12.95 26.80 9.39
C ASP A 4 -11.46 26.51 9.30
N THR A 5 -10.67 27.57 9.46
CA THR A 5 -9.21 27.50 9.47
C THR A 5 -8.65 26.66 10.63
N ASN A 6 -9.41 26.50 11.73
CA ASN A 6 -8.95 25.70 12.86
C ASN A 6 -9.05 24.21 12.55
N LYS A 7 -10.20 23.71 12.10
CA LYS A 7 -10.35 22.31 11.65
C LYS A 7 -9.39 21.98 10.51
N ARG A 8 -9.17 22.94 9.61
CA ARG A 8 -8.18 22.79 8.54
C ARG A 8 -6.75 22.63 9.05
N ARG A 9 -6.40 23.26 10.18
CA ARG A 9 -5.10 23.10 10.86
C ARG A 9 -4.99 21.78 11.61
N GLU A 10 -6.11 21.24 12.10
CA GLU A 10 -6.19 19.95 12.79
C GLU A 10 -6.06 18.76 11.83
N LYS A 11 -5.94 18.99 10.51
CA LYS A 11 -5.88 17.97 9.46
C LYS A 11 -7.10 17.02 9.48
N ASP A 12 -8.27 17.57 9.78
CA ASP A 12 -9.53 16.84 9.70
C ASP A 12 -9.87 16.62 8.21
N ASP A 13 -9.67 15.41 7.73
CA ASP A 13 -9.88 15.01 6.34
C ASP A 13 -11.37 15.01 5.96
N THR A 14 -12.29 15.11 6.94
CA THR A 14 -13.74 15.19 6.68
C THR A 14 -14.18 16.60 6.31
N VAL A 15 -13.35 17.62 6.55
CA VAL A 15 -13.65 19.00 6.24
C VAL A 15 -13.28 19.34 4.79
N LEU A 16 -14.28 19.55 3.96
CA LEU A 16 -14.10 20.00 2.59
C LEU A 16 -13.41 21.37 2.55
N SER A 17 -12.18 21.42 2.09
CA SER A 17 -11.42 22.66 2.03
C SER A 17 -10.93 22.98 0.62
N TYR A 18 -10.34 22.04 -0.06
CA TYR A 18 -9.75 22.19 -1.38
C TYR A 18 -9.77 20.86 -2.13
N GLY A 19 -10.17 20.86 -3.42
CA GLY A 19 -10.43 19.65 -4.19
C GLY A 19 -9.26 18.65 -4.27
N ARG A 20 -8.02 19.13 -4.22
CA ARG A 20 -6.83 18.27 -4.17
C ARG A 20 -6.80 17.37 -2.93
N ARG A 21 -7.41 17.81 -1.83
CA ARG A 21 -7.47 17.03 -0.58
C ARG A 21 -8.59 16.01 -0.56
N GLY A 22 -9.49 16.07 -1.52
CA GLY A 22 -10.62 15.18 -1.67
C GLY A 22 -11.94 15.91 -1.87
N THR A 23 -12.95 15.14 -2.22
CA THR A 23 -14.34 15.54 -2.39
C THR A 23 -15.23 14.59 -1.61
N THR A 24 -16.51 14.93 -1.43
CA THR A 24 -17.47 14.02 -0.77
C THR A 24 -17.55 12.65 -1.45
N THR A 25 -17.47 12.60 -2.77
CA THR A 25 -17.47 11.34 -3.54
C THR A 25 -16.21 10.53 -3.29
N ALA A 26 -15.04 11.20 -3.26
CA ALA A 26 -13.77 10.54 -2.97
C ALA A 26 -13.74 9.96 -1.56
N TYR A 27 -14.24 10.71 -0.57
CA TYR A 27 -14.32 10.23 0.81
C TYR A 27 -15.28 9.04 0.94
N ALA A 28 -16.48 9.12 0.35
CA ALA A 28 -17.44 8.02 0.38
C ALA A 28 -16.87 6.74 -0.27
N LEU A 29 -16.11 6.87 -1.36
CA LEU A 29 -15.42 5.74 -1.98
C LEU A 29 -14.32 5.19 -1.06
N ALA A 30 -13.49 6.05 -0.49
CA ALA A 30 -12.42 5.63 0.43
C ALA A 30 -12.99 4.89 1.65
N ASP A 31 -14.09 5.40 2.24
CA ASP A 31 -14.77 4.76 3.37
C ASP A 31 -15.32 3.38 2.98
N ALA A 32 -15.98 3.26 1.82
CA ALA A 32 -16.53 1.99 1.34
C ALA A 32 -15.43 0.94 1.09
N ILE A 33 -14.28 1.34 0.53
CA ILE A 33 -13.14 0.43 0.34
C ILE A 33 -12.47 0.10 1.68
N CYS A 34 -12.40 1.06 2.60
CA CYS A 34 -11.90 0.84 3.95
C CYS A 34 -12.68 -0.27 4.67
N ASP A 35 -14.01 -0.21 4.62
CA ASP A 35 -14.89 -1.24 5.17
C ASP A 35 -14.70 -2.59 4.45
N LEU A 36 -14.58 -2.57 3.12
CA LEU A 36 -14.37 -3.78 2.33
C LEU A 36 -13.05 -4.48 2.70
N GLU A 37 -11.97 -3.73 2.85
CA GLU A 37 -10.63 -4.23 3.20
C GLU A 37 -10.45 -4.51 4.70
N GLY A 38 -11.40 -4.08 5.53
CA GLY A 38 -11.31 -4.21 6.99
C GLY A 38 -10.23 -3.34 7.62
N GLY A 39 -9.94 -2.18 7.03
CA GLY A 39 -8.98 -1.20 7.53
C GLY A 39 -9.59 -0.11 8.40
N ASP A 40 -8.79 0.89 8.75
CA ASP A 40 -9.22 2.05 9.53
C ASP A 40 -9.05 3.37 8.74
N ALA A 41 -8.25 3.36 7.68
CA ALA A 41 -8.06 4.49 6.77
C ALA A 41 -7.76 3.99 5.35
N SER A 42 -8.34 4.66 4.35
CA SER A 42 -8.05 4.42 2.93
C SER A 42 -7.69 5.71 2.22
N PHE A 43 -6.72 5.63 1.31
CA PHE A 43 -6.26 6.74 0.49
C PHE A 43 -6.37 6.39 -0.98
N LEU A 44 -6.94 7.32 -1.76
CA LEU A 44 -7.13 7.16 -3.21
C LEU A 44 -5.93 7.72 -3.97
N PHE A 45 -5.58 7.06 -5.05
CA PHE A 45 -4.48 7.42 -5.95
C PHE A 45 -4.94 7.35 -7.41
N PRO A 46 -4.28 8.07 -8.33
CA PRO A 46 -4.67 8.06 -9.74
C PRO A 46 -4.49 6.71 -10.43
N THR A 47 -3.63 5.83 -9.92
CA THR A 47 -3.37 4.49 -10.47
C THR A 47 -2.96 3.51 -9.37
N GLY A 48 -3.11 2.20 -9.63
CA GLY A 48 -2.62 1.16 -8.72
C GLY A 48 -1.12 1.28 -8.43
N ILE A 49 -0.32 1.52 -9.48
CA ILE A 49 1.13 1.71 -9.29
C ILE A 49 1.45 2.97 -8.47
N ALA A 50 0.66 4.05 -8.58
CA ALA A 50 0.84 5.22 -7.75
C ALA A 50 0.51 4.94 -6.28
N ALA A 51 -0.50 4.11 -6.00
CA ALA A 51 -0.84 3.68 -4.65
C ALA A 51 0.28 2.84 -4.03
N LEU A 52 0.80 1.87 -4.77
CA LEU A 52 1.89 1.01 -4.28
C LEU A 52 3.19 1.80 -4.11
N ALA A 53 3.56 2.63 -5.08
CA ALA A 53 4.71 3.53 -4.99
C ALA A 53 4.59 4.50 -3.81
N GLY A 54 3.40 5.06 -3.58
CA GLY A 54 3.11 5.91 -2.43
C GLY A 54 3.25 5.16 -1.11
N ALA A 55 2.70 3.96 -1.01
CA ALA A 55 2.84 3.13 0.18
C ALA A 55 4.31 2.80 0.48
N ILE A 56 5.08 2.35 -0.51
CA ILE A 56 6.50 2.04 -0.33
C ILE A 56 7.28 3.29 0.10
N SER A 57 7.06 4.42 -0.59
CA SER A 57 7.77 5.69 -0.30
C SER A 57 7.41 6.30 1.06
N ALA A 58 6.22 6.00 1.58
CA ALA A 58 5.81 6.49 2.90
C ALA A 58 6.58 5.81 4.04
N TYR A 59 7.07 4.58 3.81
CA TYR A 59 7.72 3.76 4.84
C TYR A 59 9.18 3.42 4.51
N SER A 60 9.77 4.04 3.49
CA SER A 60 11.19 3.89 3.16
C SER A 60 11.83 5.21 2.78
N SER A 61 13.10 5.35 3.09
CA SER A 61 13.91 6.54 2.85
C SER A 61 15.27 6.14 2.28
N SER A 62 16.05 7.12 1.82
CA SER A 62 17.44 6.88 1.38
C SER A 62 18.26 6.19 2.47
N GLY A 63 18.93 5.11 2.12
CA GLY A 63 19.70 4.26 3.04
C GLY A 63 18.91 3.11 3.65
N ASP A 64 17.57 3.09 3.51
CA ASP A 64 16.76 1.95 3.92
C ASP A 64 16.81 0.81 2.89
N HIS A 65 16.50 -0.40 3.35
CA HIS A 65 16.37 -1.59 2.54
C HIS A 65 14.90 -2.06 2.49
N VAL A 66 14.46 -2.49 1.30
CA VAL A 66 13.12 -3.01 1.04
C VAL A 66 13.23 -4.39 0.40
N LEU A 67 12.50 -5.37 0.95
CA LEU A 67 12.35 -6.70 0.39
C LEU A 67 11.10 -6.76 -0.50
N ILE A 68 11.19 -7.43 -1.64
CA ILE A 68 10.08 -7.51 -2.59
C ILE A 68 9.94 -8.95 -3.06
N VAL A 69 8.72 -9.47 -3.07
CA VAL A 69 8.46 -10.78 -3.66
C VAL A 69 8.80 -10.76 -5.17
N ASP A 70 9.45 -11.80 -5.67
CA ASP A 70 9.93 -11.84 -7.04
C ASP A 70 8.81 -11.97 -8.10
N THR A 71 7.62 -12.37 -7.68
CA THR A 71 6.41 -12.45 -8.52
C THR A 71 5.61 -11.14 -8.58
N ILE A 72 6.15 -10.04 -8.05
CA ILE A 72 5.52 -8.72 -8.06
C ILE A 72 5.22 -8.23 -9.48
N PHE A 73 4.14 -7.47 -9.63
CA PHE A 73 3.73 -6.87 -10.90
C PHE A 73 4.90 -6.16 -11.61
N PRO A 74 5.13 -6.40 -12.92
CA PRO A 74 6.30 -5.88 -13.64
C PRO A 74 6.47 -4.36 -13.57
N ALA A 75 5.39 -3.58 -13.55
CA ALA A 75 5.50 -2.13 -13.42
C ALA A 75 5.98 -1.71 -12.03
N THR A 76 5.62 -2.45 -10.99
CA THR A 76 6.14 -2.24 -9.62
C THR A 76 7.63 -2.53 -9.57
N ARG A 77 8.08 -3.64 -10.16
CA ARG A 77 9.51 -3.95 -10.29
C ARG A 77 10.26 -2.84 -11.02
N THR A 78 9.72 -2.37 -12.14
CA THR A 78 10.31 -1.27 -12.92
C THR A 78 10.43 0.01 -12.08
N TYR A 79 9.40 0.37 -11.31
CA TYR A 79 9.45 1.50 -10.39
C TYR A 79 10.54 1.33 -9.33
N CYS A 80 10.62 0.16 -8.71
CA CYS A 80 11.63 -0.13 -7.70
C CYS A 80 13.05 -0.01 -8.24
N GLU A 81 13.33 -0.63 -9.39
CA GLU A 81 14.66 -0.61 -10.00
C GLU A 81 15.07 0.79 -10.49
N ASN A 82 14.16 1.52 -11.12
CA ASN A 82 14.49 2.79 -11.77
C ASN A 82 14.34 4.00 -10.84
N GLN A 83 13.37 3.97 -9.91
CA GLN A 83 13.06 5.13 -9.09
C GLN A 83 13.50 4.98 -7.64
N LEU A 84 13.15 3.87 -6.98
CA LEU A 84 13.54 3.69 -5.57
C LEU A 84 15.05 3.54 -5.41
N ARG A 85 15.72 2.73 -6.24
CA ARG A 85 17.20 2.63 -6.23
C ARG A 85 17.86 3.98 -6.47
N ARG A 86 17.35 4.76 -7.43
CA ARG A 86 17.85 6.10 -7.69
C ARG A 86 17.69 7.04 -6.49
N ASN A 87 16.67 6.83 -5.68
CA ASN A 87 16.42 7.59 -4.45
C ASN A 87 17.25 7.07 -3.27
N GLY A 88 18.14 6.10 -3.48
CA GLY A 88 19.04 5.57 -2.47
C GLY A 88 18.45 4.47 -1.59
N VAL A 89 17.33 3.86 -2.00
CA VAL A 89 16.75 2.70 -1.31
C VAL A 89 17.40 1.42 -1.85
N GLU A 90 17.89 0.56 -0.96
CA GLU A 90 18.36 -0.78 -1.32
C GLU A 90 17.17 -1.71 -1.57
N ILE A 91 17.28 -2.61 -2.55
CA ILE A 91 16.19 -3.52 -2.92
C ILE A 91 16.76 -4.91 -3.15
N ASP A 92 16.17 -5.90 -2.49
CA ASP A 92 16.38 -7.31 -2.78
C ASP A 92 15.05 -8.01 -3.04
N TYR A 93 15.12 -9.11 -3.77
CA TYR A 93 13.95 -9.93 -4.11
C TYR A 93 14.06 -11.29 -3.42
N PHE A 94 12.90 -11.82 -3.01
CA PHE A 94 12.79 -13.14 -2.40
C PHE A 94 11.70 -13.96 -3.11
N PRO A 95 11.81 -15.32 -3.11
CA PRO A 95 10.87 -16.17 -3.84
C PRO A 95 9.49 -16.22 -3.18
N ALA A 96 8.44 -16.43 -4.00
CA ALA A 96 7.05 -16.43 -3.55
C ALA A 96 6.68 -17.59 -2.62
N ASP A 97 7.47 -18.66 -2.59
CA ASP A 97 7.28 -19.81 -1.70
C ASP A 97 7.99 -19.64 -0.34
N ALA A 98 8.68 -18.52 -0.12
CA ALA A 98 9.31 -18.23 1.16
C ALA A 98 8.26 -18.09 2.28
N ILE A 99 8.45 -18.82 3.37
CA ILE A 99 7.65 -18.72 4.59
C ILE A 99 8.38 -17.85 5.63
N ASP A 100 9.69 -17.80 5.53
CA ASP A 100 10.60 -17.09 6.41
C ASP A 100 11.50 -16.18 5.56
N ILE A 101 11.83 -15.01 6.07
CA ILE A 101 12.65 -14.01 5.38
C ILE A 101 13.96 -13.68 6.11
N ASP A 102 14.31 -14.43 7.14
CA ASP A 102 15.47 -14.17 7.99
C ASP A 102 16.77 -14.01 7.17
N GLU A 103 16.95 -14.79 6.11
CA GLU A 103 18.15 -14.76 5.27
C GLU A 103 18.28 -13.51 4.39
N TRP A 104 17.16 -12.82 4.10
CA TRP A 104 17.13 -11.60 3.28
C TRP A 104 17.04 -10.31 4.10
N VAL A 105 16.69 -10.38 5.38
CA VAL A 105 16.55 -9.20 6.25
C VAL A 105 17.92 -8.64 6.59
N LYS A 106 18.10 -7.35 6.39
CA LYS A 106 19.29 -6.58 6.78
C LYS A 106 18.96 -5.64 7.95
N PRO A 107 19.98 -5.11 8.66
CA PRO A 107 19.74 -4.17 9.76
C PRO A 107 18.96 -2.90 9.38
N ASN A 108 19.04 -2.51 8.10
CA ASN A 108 18.35 -1.36 7.55
C ASN A 108 17.05 -1.74 6.78
N THR A 109 16.57 -2.98 6.84
CA THR A 109 15.30 -3.37 6.23
C THR A 109 14.14 -2.67 6.96
N LYS A 110 13.24 -2.04 6.21
CA LYS A 110 12.08 -1.29 6.74
C LYS A 110 10.74 -1.84 6.29
N ALA A 111 10.69 -2.36 5.07
CA ALA A 111 9.43 -2.85 4.52
C ALA A 111 9.63 -4.13 3.70
N VAL A 112 8.58 -4.91 3.64
CA VAL A 112 8.45 -6.05 2.72
C VAL A 112 7.20 -5.87 1.87
N ILE A 113 7.33 -6.11 0.57
CA ILE A 113 6.27 -5.93 -0.41
C ILE A 113 5.88 -7.28 -0.96
N LEU A 114 4.61 -7.59 -0.91
CA LEU A 114 4.01 -8.85 -1.31
C LEU A 114 3.02 -8.66 -2.44
N GLU A 115 2.83 -9.69 -3.23
CA GLU A 115 1.69 -9.85 -4.14
C GLU A 115 1.30 -11.32 -4.12
N THR A 116 0.08 -11.62 -3.68
CA THR A 116 -0.45 -12.98 -3.66
C THR A 116 -1.95 -12.95 -3.96
N PRO A 117 -2.42 -13.64 -5.02
CA PRO A 117 -1.66 -14.39 -6.03
C PRO A 117 -0.63 -13.53 -6.77
N GLY A 118 0.52 -14.13 -7.11
CA GLY A 118 1.60 -13.45 -7.84
C GLY A 118 1.21 -13.05 -9.26
N SER A 119 1.72 -11.92 -9.74
CA SER A 119 1.48 -11.45 -11.11
C SER A 119 2.02 -12.45 -12.15
N ASN A 120 1.19 -12.81 -13.10
CA ASN A 120 1.45 -13.74 -14.21
C ASN A 120 1.72 -15.21 -13.80
N THR A 121 2.19 -15.47 -12.61
CA THR A 121 2.56 -16.81 -12.11
C THR A 121 1.44 -17.44 -11.28
N PHE A 122 0.60 -16.60 -10.65
CA PHE A 122 -0.49 -17.00 -9.75
C PHE A 122 -0.05 -17.81 -8.51
N ASP A 123 1.21 -17.67 -8.11
CA ASP A 123 1.72 -18.28 -6.89
C ASP A 123 0.97 -17.75 -5.67
N ILE A 124 0.61 -18.66 -4.78
CA ILE A 124 -0.11 -18.35 -3.53
C ILE A 124 0.85 -18.50 -2.36
N MET A 125 1.02 -17.43 -1.61
CA MET A 125 1.79 -17.43 -0.36
C MET A 125 0.91 -17.85 0.82
N ASP A 126 1.48 -18.55 1.79
CA ASP A 126 0.88 -18.71 3.13
C ASP A 126 1.05 -17.40 3.90
N LEU A 127 0.14 -16.46 3.63
CA LEU A 127 0.24 -15.08 4.11
C LEU A 127 0.25 -14.98 5.63
N GLU A 128 -0.52 -15.85 6.31
CA GLU A 128 -0.60 -15.86 7.78
C GLU A 128 0.77 -16.24 8.40
N LYS A 129 1.37 -17.33 7.93
CA LYS A 129 2.70 -17.74 8.40
C LYS A 129 3.76 -16.73 8.04
N PHE A 130 3.73 -16.22 6.82
CA PHE A 130 4.67 -15.22 6.35
C PHE A 130 4.62 -13.97 7.24
N CYS A 131 3.44 -13.38 7.45
CA CYS A 131 3.26 -12.20 8.28
C CYS A 131 3.70 -12.45 9.73
N HIS A 132 3.35 -13.63 10.29
CA HIS A 132 3.80 -14.00 11.63
C HIS A 132 5.33 -13.99 11.75
N ASN A 133 6.04 -14.51 10.76
CA ASN A 133 7.50 -14.54 10.74
C ASN A 133 8.10 -13.14 10.49
N ALA A 134 7.57 -12.40 9.50
CA ALA A 134 8.06 -11.06 9.16
C ALA A 134 7.91 -10.05 10.32
N LYS A 135 6.87 -10.17 11.14
CA LYS A 135 6.64 -9.29 12.31
C LYS A 135 7.75 -9.36 13.36
N LYS A 136 8.55 -10.43 13.42
CA LYS A 136 9.71 -10.54 14.31
C LYS A 136 10.78 -9.47 14.04
N HIS A 137 10.80 -8.95 12.81
CA HIS A 137 11.77 -7.96 12.34
C HIS A 137 11.26 -6.50 12.40
N ASN A 138 10.04 -6.26 12.91
CA ASN A 138 9.40 -4.94 12.96
C ASN A 138 9.31 -4.25 11.58
N LEU A 139 9.07 -5.01 10.54
CA LEU A 139 8.90 -4.52 9.17
C LEU A 139 7.46 -4.05 8.93
N ILE A 140 7.31 -3.07 8.04
CA ILE A 140 6.01 -2.74 7.45
C ILE A 140 5.73 -3.71 6.32
N ILE A 141 4.61 -4.42 6.39
CA ILE A 141 4.20 -5.42 5.41
C ILE A 141 3.15 -4.80 4.49
N ILE A 142 3.50 -4.61 3.22
CA ILE A 142 2.64 -4.02 2.19
C ILE A 142 2.25 -5.13 1.21
N ALA A 143 0.94 -5.37 1.05
CA ALA A 143 0.43 -6.37 0.12
C ALA A 143 -0.29 -5.70 -1.06
N ASP A 144 0.11 -6.03 -2.28
CA ASP A 144 -0.74 -5.80 -3.46
C ASP A 144 -1.85 -6.85 -3.46
N ASN A 145 -3.06 -6.40 -3.12
CA ASN A 145 -4.27 -7.21 -3.01
C ASN A 145 -5.19 -7.05 -4.24
N THR A 146 -4.65 -6.67 -5.36
CA THR A 146 -5.45 -6.43 -6.58
C THR A 146 -6.26 -7.68 -6.97
N TYR A 147 -5.70 -8.88 -6.87
CA TYR A 147 -6.41 -10.13 -7.14
C TYR A 147 -7.42 -10.50 -6.06
N GLY A 148 -7.11 -10.29 -4.79
CA GLY A 148 -8.01 -10.58 -3.66
C GLY A 148 -9.15 -9.57 -3.52
N SER A 149 -8.92 -8.33 -3.96
CA SER A 149 -9.90 -7.24 -4.07
C SER A 149 -10.68 -6.90 -2.78
N GLY A 150 -10.23 -7.37 -1.61
CA GLY A 150 -10.96 -7.24 -0.35
C GLY A 150 -12.20 -8.15 -0.23
N TRP A 151 -12.61 -8.75 -1.35
CA TRP A 151 -13.75 -9.67 -1.39
C TRP A 151 -13.33 -11.11 -1.11
N TYR A 152 -12.28 -11.61 -1.75
CA TYR A 152 -11.82 -13.00 -1.56
C TYR A 152 -11.01 -13.17 -0.29
N TYR A 153 -10.18 -12.20 0.06
CA TYR A 153 -9.46 -12.13 1.33
C TYR A 153 -9.01 -10.69 1.63
N ARG A 154 -8.66 -10.45 2.89
CA ARG A 154 -8.25 -9.15 3.43
C ARG A 154 -6.86 -9.27 4.03
N PRO A 155 -5.81 -8.79 3.38
CA PRO A 155 -4.43 -8.93 3.89
C PRO A 155 -4.23 -8.39 5.31
N LEU A 156 -4.97 -7.35 5.69
CA LEU A 156 -4.89 -6.76 7.03
C LEU A 156 -5.32 -7.73 8.14
N GLU A 157 -6.21 -8.67 7.85
CA GLU A 157 -6.64 -9.71 8.80
C GLU A 157 -5.57 -10.79 9.01
N PHE A 158 -4.66 -10.97 8.06
CA PHE A 158 -3.53 -11.90 8.11
C PHE A 158 -2.24 -11.28 8.68
N GLY A 159 -2.27 -9.99 9.02
CA GLY A 159 -1.13 -9.31 9.64
C GLY A 159 -0.36 -8.37 8.72
N CYS A 160 -0.78 -8.16 7.48
CA CYS A 160 -0.25 -7.07 6.67
C CYS A 160 -0.59 -5.71 7.31
N ASP A 161 0.25 -4.72 7.07
CA ASP A 161 0.07 -3.37 7.59
C ASP A 161 -0.66 -2.47 6.58
N VAL A 162 -0.40 -2.68 5.29
CA VAL A 162 -1.01 -1.94 4.19
C VAL A 162 -1.51 -2.91 3.13
N SER A 163 -2.77 -2.76 2.72
CA SER A 163 -3.34 -3.41 1.55
C SER A 163 -3.46 -2.40 0.41
N VAL A 164 -2.93 -2.74 -0.76
CA VAL A 164 -3.00 -1.89 -1.95
C VAL A 164 -3.82 -2.60 -3.02
N ILE A 165 -4.74 -1.89 -3.66
CA ILE A 165 -5.56 -2.41 -4.75
C ILE A 165 -5.48 -1.48 -5.96
N ALA A 166 -5.22 -2.06 -7.14
CA ALA A 166 -5.51 -1.39 -8.40
C ALA A 166 -7.02 -1.43 -8.66
N GLY A 167 -7.74 -0.41 -8.17
CA GLY A 167 -9.19 -0.31 -8.30
C GLY A 167 -9.67 -0.27 -9.76
N THR A 168 -8.77 0.00 -10.71
CA THR A 168 -8.93 -0.17 -12.15
C THR A 168 -9.43 -1.57 -12.57
N LYS A 169 -9.18 -2.59 -11.76
CA LYS A 169 -9.41 -4.00 -12.08
C LYS A 169 -10.77 -4.47 -11.55
N TYR A 170 -10.76 -5.32 -10.53
CA TYR A 170 -11.96 -6.01 -10.03
C TYR A 170 -12.96 -5.08 -9.33
N LEU A 171 -12.49 -4.01 -8.66
CA LEU A 171 -13.39 -3.07 -8.00
C LEU A 171 -14.26 -2.29 -9.00
N SER A 172 -13.68 -1.79 -10.11
CA SER A 172 -14.47 -1.16 -11.17
C SER A 172 -15.22 -2.19 -12.02
N GLY A 173 -14.63 -3.37 -12.20
CA GLY A 173 -15.19 -4.47 -13.00
C GLY A 173 -15.33 -4.17 -14.49
N HIS A 174 -14.90 -2.99 -14.94
CA HIS A 174 -15.01 -2.49 -16.30
C HIS A 174 -13.70 -1.84 -16.75
N ALA A 175 -13.61 -1.40 -18.01
CA ALA A 175 -12.40 -0.80 -18.58
C ALA A 175 -12.51 0.73 -18.73
N ASP A 176 -13.18 1.40 -17.82
CA ASP A 176 -13.56 2.82 -17.89
C ASP A 176 -13.02 3.67 -16.73
N VAL A 177 -12.33 3.04 -15.76
CA VAL A 177 -11.78 3.71 -14.58
C VAL A 177 -10.30 3.40 -14.42
N MET A 178 -9.55 4.42 -14.00
CA MET A 178 -8.16 4.27 -13.57
C MET A 178 -8.05 4.80 -12.14
N MET A 179 -7.71 3.93 -11.17
CA MET A 179 -7.48 4.33 -9.79
C MET A 179 -6.67 3.29 -9.02
N GLY A 180 -6.04 3.74 -7.94
CA GLY A 180 -5.42 2.90 -6.92
C GLY A 180 -5.91 3.28 -5.53
N ILE A 181 -5.86 2.33 -4.62
CA ILE A 181 -6.27 2.53 -3.23
C ILE A 181 -5.21 1.90 -2.33
N ALA A 182 -4.89 2.56 -1.23
CA ALA A 182 -4.11 1.99 -0.14
C ALA A 182 -4.91 2.07 1.16
N THR A 183 -5.15 0.92 1.77
CA THR A 183 -5.93 0.76 3.02
C THR A 183 -5.02 0.22 4.11
N LEU A 184 -5.12 0.76 5.33
CA LEU A 184 -4.22 0.43 6.42
C LEU A 184 -4.85 0.68 7.80
N ARG A 185 -4.13 0.28 8.86
CA ARG A 185 -4.52 0.55 10.24
C ARG A 185 -4.21 1.99 10.62
N GLN A 186 -5.00 2.55 11.55
CA GLN A 186 -4.89 3.95 11.99
C GLN A 186 -3.51 4.27 12.58
N GLU A 187 -2.92 3.36 13.35
CA GLU A 187 -1.65 3.56 14.07
C GLU A 187 -0.49 3.89 13.14
N ILE A 188 -0.53 3.36 11.93
CA ILE A 188 0.54 3.56 10.95
C ILE A 188 0.15 4.53 9.83
N SER A 189 -1.05 5.12 9.86
CA SER A 189 -1.57 5.93 8.74
C SER A 189 -0.85 7.27 8.53
N ALA A 190 -0.17 7.81 9.53
CA ALA A 190 0.38 9.15 9.49
C ALA A 190 1.39 9.41 8.37
N PRO A 191 2.38 8.53 8.07
CA PRO A 191 3.32 8.76 6.96
C PRO A 191 2.64 8.81 5.60
N LEU A 192 1.74 7.86 5.32
CA LEU A 192 1.02 7.82 4.04
C LEU A 192 0.05 8.99 3.88
N ARG A 193 -0.67 9.35 4.96
CA ARG A 193 -1.53 10.55 5.00
C ARG A 193 -0.73 11.82 4.69
N GLN A 194 0.46 11.96 5.27
CA GLN A 194 1.31 13.11 5.00
C GLN A 194 1.80 13.14 3.55
N LEU A 195 2.16 12.00 3.00
CA LEU A 195 2.57 11.88 1.59
C LEU A 195 1.43 12.32 0.68
N VAL A 196 0.22 11.78 0.85
CA VAL A 196 -0.97 12.15 0.05
C VAL A 196 -1.30 13.63 0.22
N HIS A 197 -1.21 14.18 1.43
CA HIS A 197 -1.42 15.62 1.66
C HIS A 197 -0.44 16.50 0.89
N ASN A 198 0.80 16.06 0.72
CA ASN A 198 1.85 16.82 0.06
C ASN A 198 1.81 16.70 -1.46
N THR A 199 1.37 15.56 -1.98
CA THR A 199 1.44 15.23 -3.41
C THR A 199 0.08 15.30 -4.12
N GLY A 200 -1.03 15.15 -3.42
CA GLY A 200 -2.39 15.17 -3.98
C GLY A 200 -3.06 13.84 -4.05
#